data_14912af5591b9e9b710b9e6eaec44446
#
_entry.id   14912af5591b9e9b710b9e6eaec44446
#
_cell.length_a   1.000
_cell.length_b   1.000
_cell.length_c   1.000
_cell.angle_alpha   90.00
_cell.angle_beta   90.00
_cell.angle_gamma   90.00
#
_symmetry.space_group_name_H-M   'P 1'
#
loop_
_entity.id
_entity.type
_entity.pdbx_description
1 polymer ?
#
loop_
_entity_poly.entity_id
_entity_poly.type
_entity_poly.pdbx_seq_one_letter_code
_entity_poly.pdbx_strand_id
1 'polypeptide(L)'
;MKIYLLLFVVYIYEGETAPEKCPLCKAPASKFKEMEEAEGGLQFVDEHVIGVAKGCDDEMIKDLNNHFMGECTEVGMYLAMSRQADREGYPEVAEAFKRYAWEEAEHAAKFAELLGDCVWDTKTNLEKRMKLMTVLAKTRSVSQLVQNS
;
A
#
# COMPACT_ATOMS: atom_id res chain seq x y z
N MET A 1 -17.65 -22.19 -21.59
CA MET A 1 -17.76 -22.38 -20.10
C MET A 1 -18.03 -21.01 -19.55
N LYS A 2 -19.05 -20.85 -18.74
CA LYS A 2 -19.46 -19.55 -18.21
C LYS A 2 -19.04 -19.42 -16.74
N ILE A 3 -18.79 -18.20 -16.30
CA ILE A 3 -18.42 -17.90 -14.90
C ILE A 3 -19.64 -17.31 -14.21
N TYR A 4 -19.98 -17.84 -13.05
CA TYR A 4 -21.09 -17.39 -12.22
C TYR A 4 -20.58 -16.91 -10.87
N LEU A 5 -20.93 -15.70 -10.45
CA LEU A 5 -20.54 -15.10 -9.18
C LEU A 5 -21.74 -15.00 -8.23
N LEU A 6 -21.57 -15.50 -7.01
CA LEU A 6 -22.45 -15.25 -5.90
C LEU A 6 -21.84 -14.22 -4.96
N LEU A 7 -22.34 -12.99 -4.99
CA LEU A 7 -21.77 -11.84 -4.26
C LEU A 7 -21.81 -12.00 -2.74
N PHE A 8 -22.83 -12.66 -2.18
CA PHE A 8 -23.03 -12.76 -0.73
C PHE A 8 -21.89 -13.46 0.03
N VAL A 9 -21.27 -14.47 -0.59
CA VAL A 9 -20.14 -15.23 -0.03
C VAL A 9 -18.90 -15.20 -0.93
N VAL A 10 -18.92 -14.35 -1.95
CA VAL A 10 -17.85 -14.23 -2.98
C VAL A 10 -17.45 -15.61 -3.52
N TYR A 11 -18.44 -16.42 -3.93
CA TYR A 11 -18.22 -17.74 -4.49
C TYR A 11 -18.30 -17.71 -6.02
N ILE A 12 -17.24 -18.19 -6.67
CA ILE A 12 -17.14 -18.29 -8.12
C ILE A 12 -17.38 -19.74 -8.54
N TYR A 13 -18.21 -19.94 -9.54
CA TYR A 13 -18.50 -21.25 -10.12
C TYR A 13 -18.32 -21.19 -11.63
N GLU A 14 -17.63 -22.17 -12.18
CA GLU A 14 -17.42 -22.34 -13.62
C GLU A 14 -18.28 -23.50 -14.13
N GLY A 15 -19.13 -23.26 -15.10
CA GLY A 15 -20.02 -24.27 -15.67
C GLY A 15 -20.84 -23.75 -16.83
N GLU A 16 -21.63 -24.61 -17.46
CA GLU A 16 -22.55 -24.21 -18.55
C GLU A 16 -23.77 -23.46 -18.01
N THR A 17 -24.19 -23.79 -16.80
CA THR A 17 -25.31 -23.16 -16.08
C THR A 17 -24.92 -22.92 -14.62
N ALA A 18 -25.59 -21.97 -13.95
CA ALA A 18 -25.40 -21.78 -12.53
C ALA A 18 -25.74 -23.05 -11.73
N PRO A 19 -25.01 -23.36 -10.66
CA PRO A 19 -25.30 -24.52 -9.82
C PRO A 19 -26.67 -24.35 -9.14
N GLU A 20 -27.41 -25.43 -8.93
CA GLU A 20 -28.73 -25.36 -8.27
C GLU A 20 -28.68 -24.68 -6.90
N LYS A 21 -27.60 -24.92 -6.15
CA LYS A 21 -27.36 -24.34 -4.82
C LYS A 21 -25.86 -24.08 -4.60
N CYS A 22 -25.57 -22.98 -3.92
CA CYS A 22 -24.21 -22.70 -3.47
C CYS A 22 -23.74 -23.74 -2.46
N PRO A 23 -22.55 -24.34 -2.61
CA PRO A 23 -22.03 -25.32 -1.66
C PRO A 23 -21.75 -24.71 -0.29
N LEU A 24 -21.45 -23.41 -0.21
CA LEU A 24 -21.10 -22.71 1.02
C LEU A 24 -22.33 -22.25 1.81
N CYS A 25 -23.21 -21.47 1.19
CA CYS A 25 -24.33 -20.82 1.89
C CYS A 25 -25.71 -21.37 1.51
N LYS A 26 -25.79 -22.38 0.62
CA LYS A 26 -27.02 -23.01 0.14
C LYS A 26 -27.97 -22.07 -0.63
N ALA A 27 -27.52 -20.86 -1.00
CA ALA A 27 -28.31 -19.96 -1.82
C ALA A 27 -28.69 -20.60 -3.17
N PRO A 28 -29.92 -20.37 -3.68
CA PRO A 28 -30.39 -20.98 -4.94
C PRO A 28 -29.69 -20.36 -6.16
N ALA A 29 -29.77 -21.06 -7.30
CA ALA A 29 -29.20 -20.65 -8.58
C ALA A 29 -29.57 -19.19 -8.97
N SER A 30 -30.78 -18.72 -8.63
CA SER A 30 -31.26 -17.37 -8.94
C SER A 30 -30.45 -16.23 -8.27
N LYS A 31 -29.59 -16.54 -7.32
CA LYS A 31 -28.69 -15.58 -6.66
C LYS A 31 -27.32 -15.49 -7.31
N PHE A 32 -27.01 -16.38 -8.23
CA PHE A 32 -25.81 -16.29 -9.04
C PHE A 32 -25.99 -15.33 -10.20
N LYS A 33 -24.97 -14.51 -10.42
CA LYS A 33 -24.89 -13.65 -11.61
C LYS A 33 -23.88 -14.25 -12.58
N GLU A 34 -24.28 -14.42 -13.83
CA GLU A 34 -23.35 -14.73 -14.91
C GLU A 34 -22.40 -13.53 -15.08
N MET A 35 -21.11 -13.82 -15.06
CA MET A 35 -20.09 -12.84 -15.39
C MET A 35 -19.82 -12.93 -16.88
N GLU A 36 -20.16 -11.88 -17.60
CA GLU A 36 -19.70 -11.72 -18.98
C GLU A 36 -18.19 -11.44 -18.94
N GLU A 37 -17.41 -12.22 -19.69
CA GLU A 37 -16.02 -11.82 -19.94
C GLU A 37 -16.08 -10.48 -20.67
N ALA A 38 -15.57 -9.44 -20.02
CA ALA A 38 -15.41 -8.16 -20.67
C ALA A 38 -14.46 -8.37 -21.86
N GLU A 39 -14.98 -8.20 -23.08
CA GLU A 39 -14.14 -8.16 -24.27
C GLU A 39 -13.12 -7.04 -24.09
N GLY A 40 -11.86 -7.39 -23.77
CA GLY A 40 -10.79 -6.43 -23.56
C GLY A 40 -10.00 -6.58 -22.25
N GLY A 41 -10.31 -7.58 -21.40
CA GLY A 41 -9.65 -7.81 -20.12
C GLY A 41 -10.25 -6.99 -18.99
N LEU A 42 -9.70 -7.14 -17.77
CA LEU A 42 -10.09 -6.36 -16.60
C LEU A 42 -9.76 -4.88 -16.86
N GLN A 43 -10.79 -4.05 -17.02
CA GLN A 43 -10.66 -2.60 -16.96
C GLN A 43 -10.92 -2.16 -15.50
N PHE A 44 -9.91 -1.62 -14.86
CA PHE A 44 -10.08 -0.94 -13.59
C PHE A 44 -10.76 0.42 -13.83
N VAL A 45 -11.61 0.84 -12.90
CA VAL A 45 -12.28 2.16 -12.97
C VAL A 45 -11.25 3.28 -12.93
N ASP A 46 -10.11 3.01 -12.32
CA ASP A 46 -8.95 3.91 -12.28
C ASP A 46 -7.68 3.12 -12.55
N GLU A 47 -6.84 3.63 -13.42
CA GLU A 47 -5.57 2.99 -13.76
C GLU A 47 -4.52 3.45 -12.75
N HIS A 48 -3.91 2.49 -12.05
CA HIS A 48 -2.83 2.79 -11.12
C HIS A 48 -1.57 3.19 -11.90
N VAL A 49 -1.35 4.50 -12.05
CA VAL A 49 -0.19 5.07 -12.74
C VAL A 49 0.72 5.76 -11.74
N ILE A 50 1.94 5.24 -11.58
CA ILE A 50 2.96 5.90 -10.75
C ILE A 50 3.40 7.20 -11.44
N GLY A 51 3.38 8.31 -10.68
CA GLY A 51 3.78 9.62 -11.16
C GLY A 51 2.68 10.33 -11.95
N VAL A 52 1.43 10.06 -11.64
CA VAL A 52 0.28 10.74 -12.29
C VAL A 52 0.31 12.26 -12.10
N ALA A 53 0.93 12.74 -11.03
CA ALA A 53 1.09 14.19 -10.78
C ALA A 53 2.21 14.83 -11.60
N LYS A 54 3.02 14.06 -12.32
CA LYS A 54 4.06 14.61 -13.18
C LYS A 54 3.44 15.46 -14.29
N GLY A 55 3.86 16.72 -14.36
CA GLY A 55 3.30 17.68 -15.30
C GLY A 55 2.22 18.59 -14.72
N CYS A 56 1.85 18.42 -13.45
CA CYS A 56 1.10 19.44 -12.71
C CYS A 56 1.97 20.69 -12.47
N ASP A 57 1.32 21.79 -12.06
CA ASP A 57 2.02 23.01 -11.70
C ASP A 57 2.91 22.83 -10.45
N ASP A 58 3.89 23.74 -10.29
CA ASP A 58 4.87 23.66 -9.20
C ASP A 58 4.25 23.78 -7.81
N GLU A 59 3.13 24.48 -7.67
CA GLU A 59 2.41 24.63 -6.40
C GLU A 59 1.80 23.30 -5.98
N MET A 60 1.13 22.61 -6.87
CA MET A 60 0.59 21.26 -6.64
C MET A 60 1.70 20.27 -6.27
N ILE A 61 2.80 20.25 -7.02
CA ILE A 61 3.93 19.34 -6.71
C ILE A 61 4.52 19.65 -5.34
N LYS A 62 4.65 20.92 -4.97
CA LYS A 62 5.13 21.33 -3.66
C LYS A 62 4.19 20.87 -2.54
N ASP A 63 2.89 21.01 -2.72
CA ASP A 63 1.90 20.60 -1.72
C ASP A 63 1.91 19.08 -1.52
N LEU A 64 1.96 18.31 -2.60
CA LEU A 64 2.09 16.85 -2.53
C LEU A 64 3.37 16.40 -1.78
N ASN A 65 4.49 17.09 -2.02
CA ASN A 65 5.74 16.83 -1.27
C ASN A 65 5.61 17.19 0.21
N ASN A 66 4.94 18.29 0.55
CA ASN A 66 4.70 18.68 1.94
C ASN A 66 3.84 17.63 2.66
N HIS A 67 2.78 17.13 2.02
CA HIS A 67 1.97 16.05 2.55
C HIS A 67 2.78 14.77 2.72
N PHE A 68 3.52 14.34 1.71
CA PHE A 68 4.40 13.18 1.81
C PHE A 68 5.36 13.26 3.01
N MET A 69 6.00 14.41 3.20
CA MET A 69 6.92 14.64 4.33
C MET A 69 6.19 14.67 5.66
N GLY A 70 4.99 15.26 5.71
CA GLY A 70 4.13 15.27 6.90
C GLY A 70 3.79 13.86 7.36
N GLU A 71 3.24 13.03 6.49
CA GLU A 71 2.87 11.64 6.77
C GLU A 71 4.08 10.81 7.22
N CYS A 72 5.22 10.93 6.53
CA CYS A 72 6.47 10.27 6.95
C CYS A 72 6.90 10.67 8.36
N THR A 73 6.69 11.93 8.74
CA THR A 73 7.00 12.45 10.08
C THR A 73 6.05 11.86 11.11
N GLU A 74 4.77 11.78 10.81
CA GLU A 74 3.75 11.21 11.70
C GLU A 74 3.97 9.73 11.97
N VAL A 75 4.38 8.95 10.98
CA VAL A 75 4.82 7.55 11.19
C VAL A 75 5.86 7.47 12.30
N GLY A 76 6.90 8.31 12.24
CA GLY A 76 7.96 8.33 13.24
C GLY A 76 7.46 8.74 14.63
N MET A 77 6.62 9.76 14.69
CA MET A 77 6.02 10.27 15.93
C MET A 77 5.14 9.20 16.60
N TYR A 78 4.20 8.59 15.89
CA TYR A 78 3.30 7.58 16.46
C TYR A 78 4.07 6.34 16.92
N LEU A 79 5.12 5.91 16.22
CA LEU A 79 5.97 4.81 16.68
C LEU A 79 6.72 5.18 17.96
N ALA A 80 7.17 6.42 18.11
CA ALA A 80 7.82 6.89 19.34
C ALA A 80 6.82 6.96 20.50
N MET A 81 5.60 7.46 20.26
CA MET A 81 4.50 7.50 21.24
C MET A 81 4.10 6.08 21.67
N SER A 82 4.02 5.14 20.72
CA SER A 82 3.77 3.73 21.02
C SER A 82 4.80 3.16 22.02
N ARG A 83 6.09 3.38 21.76
CA ARG A 83 7.15 2.91 22.64
C ARG A 83 7.09 3.57 24.03
N GLN A 84 6.68 4.82 24.10
CA GLN A 84 6.52 5.53 25.38
C GLN A 84 5.32 4.96 26.17
N ALA A 85 4.18 4.76 25.51
CA ALA A 85 3.01 4.14 26.12
C ALA A 85 3.32 2.74 26.68
N ASP A 86 4.09 1.96 25.94
CA ASP A 86 4.51 0.61 26.38
C ASP A 86 5.40 0.67 27.63
N ARG A 87 6.37 1.60 27.69
CA ARG A 87 7.21 1.83 28.90
C ARG A 87 6.42 2.28 30.12
N GLU A 88 5.33 3.01 29.91
CA GLU A 88 4.43 3.50 30.95
C GLU A 88 3.39 2.46 31.40
N GLY A 89 3.33 1.30 30.73
CA GLY A 89 2.43 0.20 31.08
C GLY A 89 1.02 0.31 30.47
N TYR A 90 0.91 0.99 29.32
CA TYR A 90 -0.34 1.16 28.57
C TYR A 90 -0.29 0.40 27.23
N PRO A 91 -0.30 -0.95 27.22
CA PRO A 91 -0.10 -1.73 25.99
C PRO A 91 -1.21 -1.51 24.96
N GLU A 92 -2.46 -1.26 25.37
CA GLU A 92 -3.55 -0.99 24.44
C GLU A 92 -3.37 0.35 23.72
N VAL A 93 -2.84 1.35 24.41
CA VAL A 93 -2.52 2.66 23.82
C VAL A 93 -1.32 2.53 22.88
N ALA A 94 -0.31 1.76 23.29
CA ALA A 94 0.86 1.46 22.45
C ALA A 94 0.45 0.80 21.12
N GLU A 95 -0.46 -0.16 21.18
CA GLU A 95 -0.97 -0.83 19.99
C GLU A 95 -1.82 0.10 19.10
N ALA A 96 -2.61 0.99 19.72
CA ALA A 96 -3.36 2.01 18.96
C ALA A 96 -2.42 2.93 18.17
N PHE A 97 -1.34 3.43 18.79
CA PHE A 97 -0.35 4.26 18.11
C PHE A 97 0.38 3.52 16.98
N LYS A 98 0.65 2.22 17.10
CA LYS A 98 1.21 1.42 15.99
C LYS A 98 0.28 1.37 14.79
N ARG A 99 -1.04 1.22 15.03
CA ARG A 99 -2.03 1.21 13.96
C ARG A 99 -2.10 2.56 13.26
N TYR A 100 -2.13 3.66 14.00
CA TYR A 100 -2.06 5.00 13.40
C TYR A 100 -0.79 5.18 12.58
N ALA A 101 0.38 4.79 13.10
CA ALA A 101 1.61 4.85 12.32
C ALA A 101 1.54 4.08 11.01
N TRP A 102 0.82 2.95 10.97
CA TRP A 102 0.63 2.19 9.75
C TRP A 102 -0.34 2.89 8.78
N GLU A 103 -1.40 3.51 9.29
CA GLU A 103 -2.33 4.31 8.47
C GLU A 103 -1.59 5.48 7.80
N GLU A 104 -0.74 6.22 8.54
CA GLU A 104 0.06 7.30 7.97
C GLU A 104 1.11 6.78 6.97
N ALA A 105 1.63 5.57 7.18
CA ALA A 105 2.53 4.95 6.20
C ALA A 105 1.82 4.66 4.86
N GLU A 106 0.55 4.25 4.89
CA GLU A 106 -0.27 4.06 3.68
C GLU A 106 -0.57 5.40 2.99
N HIS A 107 -0.87 6.48 3.75
CA HIS A 107 -1.03 7.82 3.20
C HIS A 107 0.28 8.30 2.53
N ALA A 108 1.42 8.17 3.20
CA ALA A 108 2.72 8.51 2.64
C ALA A 108 3.01 7.73 1.36
N ALA A 109 2.72 6.42 1.34
CA ALA A 109 2.90 5.59 0.14
C ALA A 109 2.07 6.12 -1.03
N LYS A 110 0.83 6.56 -0.77
CA LYS A 110 -0.04 7.13 -1.79
C LYS A 110 0.53 8.42 -2.40
N PHE A 111 1.02 9.33 -1.57
CA PHE A 111 1.69 10.54 -2.06
C PHE A 111 2.97 10.23 -2.84
N ALA A 112 3.76 9.24 -2.39
CA ALA A 112 4.94 8.78 -3.12
C ALA A 112 4.60 8.23 -4.51
N GLU A 113 3.50 7.48 -4.63
CA GLU A 113 2.98 6.97 -5.92
C GLU A 113 2.51 8.10 -6.83
N LEU A 114 1.78 9.10 -6.31
CA LEU A 114 1.33 10.26 -7.07
C LEU A 114 2.50 11.06 -7.65
N LEU A 115 3.53 11.31 -6.85
CA LEU A 115 4.75 12.01 -7.25
C LEU A 115 5.60 11.19 -8.21
N GLY A 116 5.76 9.90 -7.96
CA GLY A 116 6.53 8.97 -8.79
C GLY A 116 8.03 9.20 -8.80
N ASP A 117 8.59 9.92 -7.80
CA ASP A 117 10.01 10.28 -7.75
C ASP A 117 10.86 9.26 -6.99
N CYS A 118 10.24 8.42 -6.18
CA CYS A 118 10.92 7.42 -5.35
C CYS A 118 10.39 5.99 -5.55
N VAL A 119 9.50 5.77 -6.51
CA VAL A 119 8.88 4.48 -6.82
C VAL A 119 9.08 4.17 -8.30
N TRP A 120 9.60 2.97 -8.59
CA TRP A 120 9.86 2.45 -9.94
C TRP A 120 9.40 0.99 -10.02
N ASP A 121 9.75 0.30 -11.10
CA ASP A 121 9.61 -1.16 -11.15
C ASP A 121 10.45 -1.85 -10.06
N THR A 122 10.08 -3.07 -9.70
CA THR A 122 10.71 -3.81 -8.59
C THR A 122 12.23 -3.94 -8.74
N LYS A 123 12.73 -4.20 -9.94
CA LYS A 123 14.17 -4.34 -10.19
C LYS A 123 14.89 -3.02 -9.93
N THR A 124 14.39 -1.94 -10.48
CA THR A 124 14.95 -0.59 -10.30
C THR A 124 14.91 -0.16 -8.83
N ASN A 125 13.80 -0.42 -8.13
CA ASN A 125 13.68 -0.15 -6.69
C ASN A 125 14.78 -0.86 -5.90
N LEU A 126 14.99 -2.15 -6.15
CA LEU A 126 16.04 -2.93 -5.49
C LEU A 126 17.44 -2.38 -5.79
N GLU A 127 17.76 -2.11 -7.05
CA GLU A 127 19.07 -1.58 -7.46
C GLU A 127 19.37 -0.23 -6.79
N LYS A 128 18.40 0.68 -6.78
CA LYS A 128 18.56 2.02 -6.16
C LYS A 128 18.72 1.91 -4.64
N ARG A 129 17.97 1.04 -3.98
CA ARG A 129 18.06 0.85 -2.52
C ARG A 129 19.36 0.19 -2.11
N MET A 130 19.84 -0.80 -2.85
CA MET A 130 21.15 -1.42 -2.60
C MET A 130 22.29 -0.40 -2.74
N LYS A 131 22.27 0.46 -3.76
CA LYS A 131 23.26 1.53 -3.93
C LYS A 131 23.26 2.49 -2.74
N LEU A 132 22.07 2.95 -2.32
CA LEU A 132 21.92 3.85 -1.17
C LEU A 132 22.46 3.20 0.11
N MET A 133 22.09 1.94 0.38
CA MET A 133 22.56 1.22 1.58
C MET A 133 24.08 1.07 1.59
N THR A 134 24.70 0.82 0.44
CA THR A 134 26.16 0.73 0.30
C THR A 134 26.83 2.08 0.61
N VAL A 135 26.27 3.18 0.14
CA VAL A 135 26.78 4.54 0.43
C VAL A 135 26.66 4.84 1.93
N LEU A 136 25.49 4.61 2.52
CA LEU A 136 25.24 4.84 3.95
C LEU A 136 26.12 4.00 4.85
N ALA A 137 26.40 2.73 4.49
CA ALA A 137 27.29 1.87 5.23
C ALA A 137 28.74 2.41 5.22
N LYS A 138 29.21 2.93 4.08
CA LYS A 138 30.53 3.56 3.97
C LYS A 138 30.62 4.86 4.79
N THR A 139 29.59 5.70 4.74
CA THR A 139 29.55 6.96 5.48
C THR A 139 29.50 6.72 7.00
N ARG A 140 28.79 5.69 7.44
CA ARG A 140 28.70 5.32 8.86
C ARG A 140 30.03 4.80 9.40
N SER A 141 30.79 4.07 8.58
CA SER A 141 32.16 3.61 8.89
C SER A 141 33.12 4.79 9.10
N VAL A 142 33.01 5.84 8.27
CA VAL A 142 33.85 7.05 8.40
C VAL A 142 33.50 7.85 9.66
N SER A 143 32.20 8.01 10.01
CA SER A 143 31.79 8.73 11.22
C SER A 143 32.20 8.00 12.51
N GLN A 144 32.24 6.68 12.53
CA GLN A 144 32.75 5.90 13.67
C GLN A 144 34.26 6.04 13.83
N LEU A 145 35.02 6.17 12.75
CA LEU A 145 36.49 6.40 12.80
C LEU A 145 36.80 7.80 13.32
N VAL A 146 35.98 8.81 13.03
CA VAL A 146 36.17 10.19 13.54
C VAL A 146 35.78 10.33 15.01
N GLN A 147 34.87 9.53 15.55
CA GLN A 147 34.50 9.56 16.97
C GLN A 147 35.50 8.83 17.88
N ASN A 148 36.36 7.98 17.33
CA ASN A 148 37.34 7.21 18.06
C ASN A 148 38.78 7.76 17.95
N SER A 149 38.96 8.91 17.31
CA SER A 149 40.19 9.68 17.19
C SER A 149 40.13 10.96 18.02
#